data_e693f4bd0bb10766f02b38173bf2cfe5
#
_entry.id   e693f4bd0bb10766f02b38173bf2cfe5
#
_cell.length_a   1.000
_cell.length_b   1.000
_cell.length_c   1.000
_cell.angle_alpha   90.00
_cell.angle_beta   90.00
_cell.angle_gamma   90.00
#
_symmetry.space_group_name_H-M   'P 1'
#
loop_
_entity.id
_entity.type
_entity.pdbx_description
1 polymer ?
#
loop_
_entity_poly.entity_id
_entity_poly.type
_entity_poly.pdbx_seq_one_letter_code
_entity_poly.pdbx_strand_id
1 'polypeptide(L)'
;REPLQHILGTTEFYGLDFLSDARALIPRPDSEIVVEAALAHIPEGQPVFVADLGTGSGCLLSAILAHRPEASGEGVEASPEAAALARENLSRLGLSDRASVHDGPWSGWQKWNQADLIISNPPYIVSEEMAGLMPEVRDHDPAAALDGGADGLDAYREIVRLGAAAMKPGAWLVFEIGYDQKESVSGLLEMAGFEAISCLNDLGGNDRAIVAQRPVV
;
A
#
# COMPACT_ATOMS: atom_id res chain seq x y z
N ARG A 1 -24.19 -4.65 10.38
CA ARG A 1 -23.90 -5.05 8.99
C ARG A 1 -22.43 -5.45 8.89
N GLU A 2 -22.12 -6.67 9.36
CA GLU A 2 -20.79 -7.23 9.26
C GLU A 2 -20.45 -7.53 7.80
N PRO A 3 -19.26 -7.18 7.30
CA PRO A 3 -18.82 -7.52 5.94
C PRO A 3 -18.84 -9.03 5.69
N LEU A 4 -19.24 -9.43 4.48
CA LEU A 4 -19.29 -10.85 4.12
C LEU A 4 -17.90 -11.52 4.25
N GLN A 5 -16.85 -10.81 3.90
CA GLN A 5 -15.46 -11.29 3.97
C GLN A 5 -15.05 -11.63 5.42
N HIS A 6 -15.49 -10.85 6.41
CA HIS A 6 -15.24 -11.15 7.83
C HIS A 6 -16.02 -12.40 8.29
N ILE A 7 -17.27 -12.57 7.82
CA ILE A 7 -18.08 -13.75 8.12
C ILE A 7 -17.46 -15.02 7.51
N LEU A 8 -16.96 -14.92 6.27
CA LEU A 8 -16.31 -16.03 5.57
C LEU A 8 -14.87 -16.27 6.06
N GLY A 9 -14.24 -15.28 6.67
CA GLY A 9 -12.84 -15.31 7.10
C GLY A 9 -11.83 -15.24 5.96
N THR A 10 -12.28 -15.02 4.72
CA THR A 10 -11.44 -14.97 3.52
C THR A 10 -11.98 -13.99 2.49
N THR A 11 -11.06 -13.48 1.65
CA THR A 11 -11.37 -12.68 0.47
C THR A 11 -10.41 -13.01 -0.66
N GLU A 12 -10.86 -12.87 -1.90
CA GLU A 12 -9.99 -12.96 -3.07
C GLU A 12 -9.47 -11.55 -3.42
N PHE A 13 -8.19 -11.45 -3.80
CA PHE A 13 -7.59 -10.23 -4.35
C PHE A 13 -6.49 -10.63 -5.34
N TYR A 14 -6.55 -10.07 -6.54
CA TYR A 14 -5.59 -10.29 -7.64
C TYR A 14 -5.33 -11.79 -7.93
N GLY A 15 -6.39 -12.60 -7.88
CA GLY A 15 -6.33 -14.04 -8.11
C GLY A 15 -5.76 -14.88 -6.95
N LEU A 16 -5.59 -14.29 -5.76
CA LEU A 16 -5.07 -14.95 -4.56
C LEU A 16 -6.09 -14.92 -3.43
N ASP A 17 -6.14 -15.99 -2.62
CA ASP A 17 -7.03 -16.13 -1.47
C ASP A 17 -6.32 -15.67 -0.17
N PHE A 18 -6.85 -14.64 0.47
CA PHE A 18 -6.35 -14.06 1.72
C PHE A 18 -7.28 -14.37 2.90
N LEU A 19 -6.70 -14.58 4.07
CA LEU A 19 -7.44 -14.44 5.33
C LEU A 19 -7.87 -12.97 5.49
N SER A 20 -9.11 -12.77 5.95
CA SER A 20 -9.69 -11.44 6.10
C SER A 20 -10.55 -11.39 7.37
N ASP A 21 -10.22 -10.48 8.28
CA ASP A 21 -10.96 -10.22 9.51
C ASP A 21 -10.75 -8.78 9.98
N ALA A 22 -11.29 -8.40 11.12
CA ALA A 22 -11.28 -7.03 11.65
C ALA A 22 -9.88 -6.48 12.01
N ARG A 23 -8.80 -7.25 11.86
CA ARG A 23 -7.42 -6.82 12.12
C ARG A 23 -6.88 -5.85 11.07
N ALA A 24 -7.37 -5.90 9.83
CA ALA A 24 -6.91 -5.05 8.73
C ALA A 24 -8.05 -4.69 7.77
N LEU A 25 -7.84 -3.63 6.98
CA LEU A 25 -8.73 -3.25 5.88
C LEU A 25 -8.93 -4.44 4.93
N ILE A 26 -10.17 -4.70 4.59
CA ILE A 26 -10.51 -5.72 3.57
C ILE A 26 -9.92 -5.28 2.22
N PRO A 27 -9.11 -6.12 1.53
CA PRO A 27 -8.62 -5.81 0.19
C PRO A 27 -9.73 -5.37 -0.75
N ARG A 28 -9.55 -4.25 -1.44
CA ARG A 28 -10.53 -3.68 -2.37
C ARG A 28 -10.14 -3.97 -3.82
N PRO A 29 -11.09 -4.29 -4.71
CA PRO A 29 -10.77 -4.49 -6.13
C PRO A 29 -10.11 -3.28 -6.79
N ASP A 30 -10.47 -2.06 -6.37
CA ASP A 30 -9.88 -0.82 -6.89
C ASP A 30 -8.38 -0.72 -6.62
N SER A 31 -7.88 -1.39 -5.56
CA SER A 31 -6.43 -1.45 -5.24
C SER A 31 -5.62 -2.33 -6.20
N GLU A 32 -6.27 -3.13 -7.05
CA GLU A 32 -5.56 -3.97 -8.03
C GLU A 32 -4.75 -3.13 -9.03
N ILE A 33 -5.20 -1.90 -9.35
CA ILE A 33 -4.45 -0.97 -10.20
C ILE A 33 -3.08 -0.58 -9.60
N VAL A 34 -2.95 -0.59 -8.26
CA VAL A 34 -1.66 -0.36 -7.58
C VAL A 34 -0.70 -1.51 -7.86
N VAL A 35 -1.20 -2.75 -7.86
CA VAL A 35 -0.40 -3.93 -8.23
C VAL A 35 0.05 -3.86 -9.68
N GLU A 36 -0.85 -3.51 -10.61
CA GLU A 36 -0.54 -3.34 -12.04
C GLU A 36 0.51 -2.24 -12.24
N ALA A 37 0.33 -1.09 -11.59
CA ALA A 37 1.29 0.01 -11.62
C ALA A 37 2.67 -0.42 -11.11
N ALA A 38 2.72 -1.16 -10.01
CA ALA A 38 3.97 -1.69 -9.45
C ALA A 38 4.63 -2.68 -10.40
N LEU A 39 3.89 -3.64 -10.95
CA LEU A 39 4.40 -4.66 -11.87
C LEU A 39 4.96 -4.09 -13.16
N ALA A 40 4.44 -2.96 -13.65
CA ALA A 40 4.94 -2.25 -14.81
C ALA A 40 6.35 -1.66 -14.59
N HIS A 41 6.76 -1.45 -13.34
CA HIS A 41 8.05 -0.87 -12.97
C HIS A 41 9.04 -1.89 -12.36
N ILE A 42 8.64 -3.16 -12.25
CA ILE A 42 9.49 -4.27 -11.82
C ILE A 42 9.85 -5.14 -13.02
N PRO A 43 11.12 -5.15 -13.47
CA PRO A 43 11.54 -6.01 -14.58
C PRO A 43 11.32 -7.49 -14.27
N GLU A 44 10.84 -8.26 -15.24
CA GLU A 44 10.74 -9.70 -15.11
C GLU A 44 12.12 -10.36 -15.01
N GLY A 45 12.21 -11.42 -14.19
CA GLY A 45 13.44 -12.21 -14.04
C GLY A 45 14.59 -11.49 -13.37
N GLN A 46 14.36 -10.34 -12.73
CA GLN A 46 15.39 -9.62 -11.96
C GLN A 46 15.06 -9.60 -10.47
N PRO A 47 16.07 -9.76 -9.61
CA PRO A 47 15.89 -9.60 -8.18
C PRO A 47 15.63 -8.12 -7.86
N VAL A 48 14.48 -7.84 -7.26
CA VAL A 48 14.09 -6.51 -6.75
C VAL A 48 13.62 -6.64 -5.32
N PHE A 49 13.80 -5.59 -4.54
CA PHE A 49 13.27 -5.51 -3.19
C PHE A 49 12.11 -4.52 -3.13
N VAL A 50 10.92 -5.02 -2.76
CA VAL A 50 9.67 -4.26 -2.67
C VAL A 50 9.35 -3.98 -1.21
N ALA A 51 9.00 -2.74 -0.87
CA ALA A 51 8.46 -2.39 0.44
C ALA A 51 6.98 -1.99 0.31
N ASP A 52 6.15 -2.46 1.25
CA ASP A 52 4.72 -2.14 1.33
C ASP A 52 4.45 -1.42 2.66
N LEU A 53 4.21 -0.11 2.59
CA LEU A 53 4.05 0.75 3.77
C LEU A 53 2.58 0.83 4.18
N GLY A 54 2.28 0.37 5.40
CA GLY A 54 0.92 0.12 5.86
C GLY A 54 0.36 -1.12 5.19
N THR A 55 1.10 -2.24 5.30
CA THR A 55 0.80 -3.45 4.51
C THR A 55 -0.54 -4.10 4.84
N GLY A 56 -1.14 -3.79 5.99
CA GLY A 56 -2.44 -4.30 6.41
C GLY A 56 -2.51 -5.83 6.39
N SER A 57 -3.32 -6.39 5.50
CA SER A 57 -3.43 -7.85 5.29
C SER A 57 -2.25 -8.46 4.50
N GLY A 58 -1.34 -7.64 3.96
CA GLY A 58 -0.25 -8.08 3.09
C GLY A 58 -0.65 -8.33 1.63
N CYS A 59 -1.84 -7.90 1.22
CA CYS A 59 -2.39 -8.26 -0.10
C CYS A 59 -1.60 -7.65 -1.27
N LEU A 60 -1.22 -6.37 -1.20
CA LEU A 60 -0.48 -5.70 -2.27
C LEU A 60 0.90 -6.35 -2.46
N LEU A 61 1.67 -6.48 -1.37
CA LEU A 61 2.98 -7.12 -1.39
C LEU A 61 2.90 -8.54 -1.92
N SER A 62 1.96 -9.33 -1.40
CA SER A 62 1.78 -10.74 -1.80
C SER A 62 1.45 -10.88 -3.28
N ALA A 63 0.55 -10.04 -3.81
CA ALA A 63 0.17 -10.04 -5.22
C ALA A 63 1.37 -9.75 -6.12
N ILE A 64 2.20 -8.75 -5.78
CA ILE A 64 3.40 -8.43 -6.53
C ILE A 64 4.40 -9.60 -6.50
N LEU A 65 4.69 -10.16 -5.32
CA LEU A 65 5.66 -11.24 -5.18
C LEU A 65 5.21 -12.55 -5.85
N ALA A 66 3.90 -12.82 -5.89
CA ALA A 66 3.36 -13.97 -6.62
C ALA A 66 3.62 -13.85 -8.14
N HIS A 67 3.57 -12.63 -8.70
CA HIS A 67 3.79 -12.35 -10.12
C HIS A 67 5.26 -12.03 -10.49
N ARG A 68 6.15 -11.92 -9.49
CA ARG A 68 7.60 -11.69 -9.66
C ARG A 68 8.39 -12.68 -8.79
N PRO A 69 8.65 -13.90 -9.29
CA PRO A 69 9.30 -14.97 -8.49
C PRO A 69 10.67 -14.59 -7.95
N GLU A 70 11.43 -13.73 -8.65
CA GLU A 70 12.76 -13.27 -8.24
C GLU A 70 12.71 -12.08 -7.26
N ALA A 71 11.53 -11.48 -7.05
CA ALA A 71 11.38 -10.38 -6.12
C ALA A 71 11.28 -10.87 -4.67
N SER A 72 11.79 -10.06 -3.76
CA SER A 72 11.62 -10.18 -2.31
C SER A 72 11.01 -8.90 -1.75
N GLY A 73 10.50 -8.93 -0.52
CA GLY A 73 9.90 -7.72 0.03
C GLY A 73 9.71 -7.73 1.52
N GLU A 74 9.29 -6.56 2.02
CA GLU A 74 8.94 -6.37 3.42
C GLU A 74 7.71 -5.47 3.54
N GLY A 75 6.68 -5.96 4.24
CA GLY A 75 5.59 -5.14 4.71
C GLY A 75 6.00 -4.37 5.96
N VAL A 76 5.60 -3.10 6.06
CA VAL A 76 5.81 -2.28 7.26
C VAL A 76 4.45 -1.95 7.85
N GLU A 77 4.20 -2.36 9.09
CA GLU A 77 2.86 -2.23 9.69
C GLU A 77 2.96 -1.79 11.15
N ALA A 78 2.22 -0.74 11.49
CA ALA A 78 2.21 -0.18 12.85
C ALA A 78 1.27 -0.93 13.80
N SER A 79 0.20 -1.57 13.27
CA SER A 79 -0.71 -2.41 14.06
C SER A 79 -0.14 -3.82 14.21
N PRO A 80 0.15 -4.27 15.43
CA PRO A 80 0.64 -5.64 15.66
C PRO A 80 -0.36 -6.71 15.19
N GLU A 81 -1.66 -6.42 15.28
CA GLU A 81 -2.73 -7.31 14.87
C GLU A 81 -2.77 -7.46 13.34
N ALA A 82 -2.67 -6.35 12.59
CA ALA A 82 -2.59 -6.37 11.14
C ALA A 82 -1.29 -7.02 10.66
N ALA A 83 -0.16 -6.73 11.31
CA ALA A 83 1.12 -7.38 11.02
C ALA A 83 1.06 -8.90 11.22
N ALA A 84 0.33 -9.39 12.24
CA ALA A 84 0.10 -10.81 12.44
C ALA A 84 -0.71 -11.40 11.28
N LEU A 85 -1.79 -10.74 10.84
CA LEU A 85 -2.60 -11.17 9.70
C LEU A 85 -1.77 -11.22 8.41
N ALA A 86 -0.93 -10.21 8.16
CA ALA A 86 -0.04 -10.20 6.99
C ALA A 86 0.93 -11.40 6.99
N ARG A 87 1.53 -11.74 8.15
CA ARG A 87 2.40 -12.93 8.26
C ARG A 87 1.66 -14.24 8.01
N GLU A 88 0.43 -14.36 8.53
CA GLU A 88 -0.43 -15.51 8.27
C GLU A 88 -0.70 -15.66 6.77
N ASN A 89 -1.02 -14.57 6.07
CA ASN A 89 -1.25 -14.55 4.64
C ASN A 89 0.01 -14.88 3.83
N LEU A 90 1.16 -14.28 4.16
CA LEU A 90 2.44 -14.62 3.53
C LEU A 90 2.78 -16.10 3.67
N SER A 91 2.55 -16.67 4.86
CA SER A 91 2.76 -18.10 5.10
C SER A 91 1.81 -18.97 4.30
N ARG A 92 0.52 -18.62 4.28
CA ARG A 92 -0.53 -19.33 3.52
C ARG A 92 -0.22 -19.38 2.02
N LEU A 93 0.33 -18.29 1.48
CA LEU A 93 0.68 -18.15 0.06
C LEU A 93 2.08 -18.71 -0.28
N GLY A 94 2.82 -19.24 0.71
CA GLY A 94 4.16 -19.79 0.49
C GLY A 94 5.22 -18.71 0.17
N LEU A 95 5.02 -17.48 0.66
CA LEU A 95 5.91 -16.36 0.39
C LEU A 95 6.89 -16.05 1.52
N SER A 96 6.84 -16.77 2.66
CA SER A 96 7.63 -16.50 3.86
C SER A 96 9.16 -16.53 3.66
N ASP A 97 9.64 -17.25 2.64
CA ASP A 97 11.08 -17.30 2.32
C ASP A 97 11.57 -16.02 1.60
N ARG A 98 10.66 -15.24 1.03
CA ARG A 98 10.96 -14.04 0.24
C ARG A 98 10.35 -12.75 0.79
N ALA A 99 9.47 -12.87 1.79
CA ALA A 99 8.76 -11.75 2.39
C ALA A 99 8.80 -11.81 3.92
N SER A 100 8.89 -10.63 4.53
CA SER A 100 8.80 -10.45 5.98
C SER A 100 7.89 -9.27 6.30
N VAL A 101 7.54 -9.12 7.59
CA VAL A 101 6.77 -7.95 8.07
C VAL A 101 7.54 -7.32 9.23
N HIS A 102 7.83 -6.03 9.09
CA HIS A 102 8.39 -5.18 10.12
C HIS A 102 7.26 -4.57 10.96
N ASP A 103 7.32 -4.79 12.29
CA ASP A 103 6.39 -4.17 13.23
C ASP A 103 6.87 -2.77 13.60
N GLY A 104 6.11 -1.76 13.28
CA GLY A 104 6.41 -0.39 13.69
C GLY A 104 6.01 0.66 12.65
N PRO A 105 6.19 1.94 13.03
CA PRO A 105 5.88 3.06 12.15
C PRO A 105 6.91 3.17 11.01
N TRP A 106 6.53 3.82 9.93
CA TRP A 106 7.39 4.05 8.76
C TRP A 106 8.69 4.78 9.12
N SER A 107 8.66 5.71 10.08
CA SER A 107 9.84 6.43 10.57
C SER A 107 10.86 5.53 11.29
N GLY A 108 10.43 4.38 11.79
CA GLY A 108 11.29 3.37 12.41
C GLY A 108 11.94 2.40 11.43
N TRP A 109 11.41 2.31 10.21
CA TRP A 109 11.91 1.38 9.21
C TRP A 109 13.24 1.86 8.60
N GLN A 110 14.22 0.96 8.49
CA GLN A 110 15.61 1.32 8.15
C GLN A 110 16.03 0.95 6.73
N LYS A 111 15.15 0.30 5.92
CA LYS A 111 15.54 -0.23 4.61
C LYS A 111 15.09 0.65 3.43
N TRP A 112 14.78 1.93 3.66
CA TRP A 112 14.36 2.87 2.62
C TRP A 112 15.31 2.91 1.41
N ASN A 113 16.63 2.86 1.67
CA ASN A 113 17.67 2.90 0.64
C ASN A 113 17.94 1.55 -0.03
N GLN A 114 17.28 0.49 0.39
CA GLN A 114 17.38 -0.84 -0.22
C GLN A 114 16.23 -1.10 -1.21
N ALA A 115 15.07 -0.49 -0.98
CA ALA A 115 13.90 -0.70 -1.81
C ALA A 115 14.10 -0.19 -3.25
N ASP A 116 13.79 -1.06 -4.21
CA ASP A 116 13.70 -0.72 -5.62
C ASP A 116 12.35 -0.11 -5.96
N LEU A 117 11.32 -0.54 -5.23
CA LEU A 117 9.98 -0.05 -5.32
C LEU A 117 9.34 -0.01 -3.93
N ILE A 118 8.67 1.10 -3.64
CA ILE A 118 7.84 1.27 -2.45
C ILE A 118 6.39 1.43 -2.92
N ILE A 119 5.49 0.67 -2.31
CA ILE A 119 4.06 0.77 -2.51
C ILE A 119 3.38 1.17 -1.20
N SER A 120 2.24 1.81 -1.29
CA SER A 120 1.37 2.05 -0.13
C SER A 120 -0.06 2.31 -0.56
N ASN A 121 -1.00 1.73 0.18
CA ASN A 121 -2.38 2.19 0.26
C ASN A 121 -2.57 2.82 1.66
N PRO A 122 -2.15 4.08 1.84
CA PRO A 122 -2.18 4.72 3.15
C PRO A 122 -3.59 5.22 3.49
N PRO A 123 -3.92 5.49 4.75
CA PRO A 123 -5.18 6.12 5.10
C PRO A 123 -5.29 7.51 4.46
N TYR A 124 -6.41 7.77 3.77
CA TYR A 124 -6.61 8.98 2.99
C TYR A 124 -7.99 9.65 3.16
N ILE A 125 -8.85 9.11 4.02
CA ILE A 125 -10.17 9.69 4.26
C ILE A 125 -10.03 10.88 5.20
N VAL A 126 -10.68 12.00 4.86
CA VAL A 126 -10.72 13.19 5.71
C VAL A 126 -11.40 12.86 7.04
N SER A 127 -10.80 13.25 8.17
CA SER A 127 -11.31 12.91 9.51
C SER A 127 -12.79 13.28 9.72
N GLU A 128 -13.25 14.42 9.17
CA GLU A 128 -14.64 14.86 9.27
C GLU A 128 -15.61 13.94 8.51
N GLU A 129 -15.15 13.25 7.47
CA GLU A 129 -15.94 12.34 6.64
C GLU A 129 -16.10 10.94 7.23
N MET A 130 -15.25 10.57 8.20
CA MET A 130 -15.25 9.25 8.84
C MET A 130 -16.63 8.84 9.38
N ALA A 131 -17.36 9.78 10.00
CA ALA A 131 -18.69 9.52 10.54
C ALA A 131 -19.77 9.24 9.46
N GLY A 132 -19.52 9.69 8.21
CA GLY A 132 -20.41 9.51 7.06
C GLY A 132 -20.20 8.21 6.29
N LEU A 133 -19.17 7.45 6.61
CA LEU A 133 -18.87 6.19 5.93
C LEU A 133 -19.99 5.17 6.09
N MET A 134 -20.11 4.28 5.12
CA MET A 134 -21.04 3.15 5.22
C MET A 134 -20.76 2.34 6.49
N PRO A 135 -21.80 1.87 7.20
CA PRO A 135 -21.60 1.12 8.44
C PRO A 135 -20.68 -0.08 8.32
N GLU A 136 -20.69 -0.74 7.16
CA GLU A 136 -19.82 -1.88 6.85
C GLU A 136 -18.32 -1.53 6.92
N VAL A 137 -17.98 -0.28 6.58
CA VAL A 137 -16.61 0.25 6.63
C VAL A 137 -16.34 0.85 8.02
N ARG A 138 -17.18 1.81 8.42
CA ARG A 138 -17.00 2.59 9.65
C ARG A 138 -16.92 1.74 10.92
N ASP A 139 -17.75 0.70 11.02
CA ASP A 139 -17.93 -0.08 12.24
C ASP A 139 -17.07 -1.37 12.27
N HIS A 140 -16.42 -1.73 11.14
CA HIS A 140 -15.74 -3.00 10.99
C HIS A 140 -14.29 -2.90 10.50
N ASP A 141 -13.96 -1.90 9.67
CA ASP A 141 -12.56 -1.68 9.29
C ASP A 141 -11.82 -0.85 10.37
N PRO A 142 -10.52 -1.07 10.59
CA PRO A 142 -9.76 -0.28 11.57
C PRO A 142 -9.73 1.21 11.21
N ALA A 143 -10.13 2.11 12.13
CA ALA A 143 -10.14 3.54 11.88
C ALA A 143 -8.76 4.09 11.46
N ALA A 144 -7.67 3.53 12.03
CA ALA A 144 -6.30 3.90 11.69
C ALA A 144 -5.91 3.56 10.24
N ALA A 145 -6.62 2.62 9.59
CA ALA A 145 -6.41 2.29 8.18
C ALA A 145 -7.20 3.20 7.22
N LEU A 146 -8.06 4.07 7.76
CA LEU A 146 -8.96 4.92 6.99
C LEU A 146 -8.66 6.41 7.15
N ASP A 147 -8.42 6.88 8.39
CA ASP A 147 -8.29 8.29 8.74
C ASP A 147 -6.97 8.89 8.27
N GLY A 148 -7.02 9.71 7.24
CA GLY A 148 -5.89 10.44 6.63
C GLY A 148 -5.62 11.81 7.23
N GLY A 149 -6.30 12.20 8.32
CA GLY A 149 -6.15 13.49 8.96
C GLY A 149 -7.11 14.57 8.44
N ALA A 150 -6.82 15.80 8.77
CA ALA A 150 -7.72 16.94 8.53
C ALA A 150 -8.05 17.18 7.05
N ASP A 151 -7.18 16.81 6.14
CA ASP A 151 -7.34 16.96 4.70
C ASP A 151 -7.04 15.65 3.91
N GLY A 152 -6.93 14.52 4.62
CA GLY A 152 -6.67 13.21 4.01
C GLY A 152 -5.24 13.00 3.50
N LEU A 153 -4.29 13.90 3.83
CA LEU A 153 -2.95 13.88 3.22
C LEU A 153 -1.81 13.61 4.22
N ASP A 154 -2.09 13.37 5.49
CA ASP A 154 -1.04 13.26 6.51
C ASP A 154 -0.09 12.09 6.25
N ALA A 155 -0.61 10.94 5.85
CA ALA A 155 0.18 9.77 5.51
C ALA A 155 1.08 10.02 4.29
N TYR A 156 0.55 10.64 3.23
CA TYR A 156 1.35 10.99 2.05
C TYR A 156 2.49 11.96 2.39
N ARG A 157 2.23 12.98 3.21
CA ARG A 157 3.26 13.92 3.66
C ARG A 157 4.40 13.21 4.39
N GLU A 158 4.06 12.29 5.29
CA GLU A 158 5.06 11.54 6.03
C GLU A 158 5.87 10.63 5.11
N ILE A 159 5.23 9.81 4.28
CA ILE A 159 5.92 8.87 3.37
C ILE A 159 6.77 9.63 2.36
N VAL A 160 6.25 10.69 1.74
CA VAL A 160 6.98 11.51 0.76
C VAL A 160 8.22 12.15 1.41
N ARG A 161 8.08 12.70 2.61
CA ARG A 161 9.22 13.29 3.35
C ARG A 161 10.30 12.25 3.66
N LEU A 162 9.92 11.07 4.14
CA LEU A 162 10.85 9.97 4.46
C LEU A 162 11.49 9.42 3.18
N GLY A 163 10.69 9.21 2.14
CA GLY A 163 11.15 8.71 0.84
C GLY A 163 12.13 9.67 0.17
N ALA A 164 11.82 10.97 0.15
CA ALA A 164 12.71 11.99 -0.39
C ALA A 164 14.07 12.03 0.33
N ALA A 165 14.09 11.75 1.62
CA ALA A 165 15.31 11.75 2.42
C ALA A 165 16.15 10.47 2.28
N ALA A 166 15.51 9.31 2.03
CA ALA A 166 16.18 8.03 2.26
C ALA A 166 16.04 6.99 1.12
N MET A 167 15.11 7.15 0.17
CA MET A 167 15.03 6.24 -0.99
C MET A 167 16.26 6.36 -1.86
N LYS A 168 16.72 5.24 -2.41
CA LYS A 168 17.84 5.24 -3.36
C LYS A 168 17.47 5.92 -4.68
N PRO A 169 18.44 6.51 -5.40
CA PRO A 169 18.20 7.05 -6.73
C PRO A 169 17.61 6.00 -7.68
N GLY A 170 16.65 6.41 -8.50
CA GLY A 170 15.97 5.55 -9.47
C GLY A 170 14.88 4.64 -8.88
N ALA A 171 14.70 4.58 -7.56
CA ALA A 171 13.63 3.80 -6.94
C ALA A 171 12.24 4.39 -7.26
N TRP A 172 11.25 3.51 -7.39
CA TRP A 172 9.87 3.87 -7.66
C TRP A 172 9.03 3.95 -6.39
N LEU A 173 8.04 4.84 -6.41
CA LEU A 173 7.02 4.99 -5.38
C LEU A 173 5.64 4.91 -6.03
N VAL A 174 4.76 4.05 -5.51
CA VAL A 174 3.39 3.87 -5.99
C VAL A 174 2.43 4.04 -4.83
N PHE A 175 1.50 4.98 -4.95
CA PHE A 175 0.43 5.20 -3.98
C PHE A 175 -0.94 4.82 -4.53
N GLU A 176 -1.79 4.22 -3.71
CA GLU A 176 -3.23 4.39 -3.87
C GLU A 176 -3.64 5.77 -3.40
N ILE A 177 -4.63 6.38 -4.06
CA ILE A 177 -5.18 7.69 -3.72
C ILE A 177 -6.71 7.69 -3.72
N GLY A 178 -7.31 8.61 -2.98
CA GLY A 178 -8.71 8.99 -3.18
C GLY A 178 -8.92 9.59 -4.58
N TYR A 179 -10.10 9.40 -5.14
CA TYR A 179 -10.43 9.80 -6.53
C TYR A 179 -10.28 11.29 -6.83
N ASP A 180 -10.20 12.13 -5.81
CA ASP A 180 -10.08 13.59 -5.88
C ASP A 180 -8.73 14.12 -5.37
N GLN A 181 -7.76 13.22 -5.05
CA GLN A 181 -6.49 13.61 -4.44
C GLN A 181 -5.30 13.71 -5.41
N LYS A 182 -5.52 13.47 -6.71
CA LYS A 182 -4.46 13.47 -7.72
C LYS A 182 -3.58 14.70 -7.70
N GLU A 183 -4.18 15.90 -7.77
CA GLU A 183 -3.44 17.16 -7.80
C GLU A 183 -2.67 17.37 -6.51
N SER A 184 -3.29 17.08 -5.36
CA SER A 184 -2.70 17.29 -4.04
C SER A 184 -1.49 16.37 -3.81
N VAL A 185 -1.64 15.07 -4.12
CA VAL A 185 -0.55 14.10 -3.92
C VAL A 185 0.55 14.31 -4.95
N SER A 186 0.23 14.60 -6.23
CA SER A 186 1.24 14.94 -7.24
C SER A 186 2.04 16.16 -6.83
N GLY A 187 1.38 17.21 -6.32
CA GLY A 187 2.06 18.42 -5.83
C GLY A 187 3.02 18.15 -4.66
N LEU A 188 2.66 17.23 -3.73
CA LEU A 188 3.57 16.81 -2.66
C LEU A 188 4.83 16.13 -3.21
N LEU A 189 4.66 15.27 -4.21
CA LEU A 189 5.77 14.54 -4.86
C LEU A 189 6.68 15.50 -5.64
N GLU A 190 6.11 16.40 -6.41
CA GLU A 190 6.86 17.44 -7.17
C GLU A 190 7.69 18.32 -6.23
N MET A 191 7.09 18.85 -5.15
CA MET A 191 7.78 19.67 -4.17
C MET A 191 8.92 18.91 -3.46
N ALA A 192 8.81 17.61 -3.32
CA ALA A 192 9.83 16.74 -2.73
C ALA A 192 10.90 16.27 -3.73
N GLY A 193 10.80 16.71 -5.01
CA GLY A 193 11.77 16.43 -6.06
C GLY A 193 11.65 15.03 -6.68
N PHE A 194 10.48 14.40 -6.62
CA PHE A 194 10.21 13.19 -7.41
C PHE A 194 9.92 13.57 -8.86
N GLU A 195 10.24 12.66 -9.76
CA GLU A 195 10.08 12.79 -11.22
C GLU A 195 9.18 11.71 -11.80
N ALA A 196 8.90 11.75 -13.10
CA ALA A 196 8.08 10.77 -13.81
C ALA A 196 6.71 10.52 -13.17
N ILE A 197 6.11 11.58 -12.58
CA ILE A 197 4.84 11.48 -11.88
C ILE A 197 3.71 11.23 -12.88
N SER A 198 2.95 10.18 -12.65
CA SER A 198 1.79 9.82 -13.47
C SER A 198 0.67 9.24 -12.63
N CYS A 199 -0.56 9.37 -13.11
CA CYS A 199 -1.74 8.85 -12.43
C CYS A 199 -2.45 7.83 -13.33
N LEU A 200 -2.86 6.71 -12.75
CA LEU A 200 -3.63 5.66 -13.39
C LEU A 200 -5.05 5.63 -12.83
N ASN A 201 -6.00 5.30 -13.69
CA ASN A 201 -7.39 5.19 -13.32
C ASN A 201 -7.76 3.73 -13.00
N ASP A 202 -8.70 3.56 -12.05
CA ASP A 202 -9.36 2.28 -11.81
C ASP A 202 -10.30 1.91 -12.97
N LEU A 203 -10.89 0.72 -12.90
CA LEU A 203 -11.86 0.26 -13.91
C LEU A 203 -13.13 1.13 -14.00
N GLY A 204 -13.41 1.91 -12.95
CA GLY A 204 -14.50 2.89 -12.92
C GLY A 204 -14.16 4.23 -13.60
N GLY A 205 -12.88 4.42 -13.99
CA GLY A 205 -12.37 5.65 -14.60
C GLY A 205 -12.00 6.73 -13.59
N ASN A 206 -11.94 6.41 -12.28
CA ASN A 206 -11.50 7.35 -11.25
C ASN A 206 -9.99 7.33 -11.10
N ASP A 207 -9.38 8.48 -10.82
CA ASP A 207 -7.97 8.53 -10.43
C ASP A 207 -7.74 7.64 -9.21
N ARG A 208 -6.77 6.70 -9.26
CA ARG A 208 -6.63 5.69 -8.22
C ARG A 208 -5.19 5.38 -7.82
N ALA A 209 -4.25 5.34 -8.74
CA ALA A 209 -2.85 5.10 -8.41
C ALA A 209 -1.96 6.23 -8.93
N ILE A 210 -1.03 6.70 -8.10
CA ILE A 210 0.03 7.62 -8.51
C ILE A 210 1.37 6.88 -8.47
N VAL A 211 2.12 7.02 -9.55
CA VAL A 211 3.49 6.53 -9.67
C VAL A 211 4.44 7.70 -9.72
N ALA A 212 5.58 7.60 -9.05
CA ALA A 212 6.64 8.59 -9.09
C ALA A 212 8.01 7.90 -8.95
N GLN A 213 9.07 8.56 -9.38
CA GLN A 213 10.43 8.04 -9.31
C GLN A 213 11.35 9.00 -8.56
N ARG A 214 12.24 8.46 -7.73
CA ARG A 214 13.38 9.23 -7.22
C ARG A 214 14.32 9.54 -8.38
N PRO A 215 14.81 10.78 -8.53
CA PRO A 215 15.81 11.12 -9.55
C PRO A 215 17.00 10.16 -9.53
N VAL A 216 17.53 9.89 -10.70
CA VAL A 216 18.69 8.97 -10.86
C VAL A 216 20.01 9.63 -10.45
N VAL A 217 20.02 10.97 -10.33
CA VAL A 217 21.21 11.79 -9.99
C VAL A 217 20.93 12.61 -8.75
#